data_37f20b759e41c31198fbf95ef71cdf16
#
_entry.id   37f20b759e41c31198fbf95ef71cdf16
#
_cell.length_a   1.000
_cell.length_b   1.000
_cell.length_c   1.000
_cell.angle_alpha   90.00
_cell.angle_beta   90.00
_cell.angle_gamma   90.00
#
_symmetry.space_group_name_H-M   'P 1'
#
loop_
_entity.id
_entity.type
_entity.pdbx_description
1 polymer ?
#
loop_
_entity_poly.entity_id
_entity_poly.type
_entity_poly.pdbx_seq_one_letter_code
_entity_poly.pdbx_strand_id
1 'polypeptide(L)'
;HMEDVLQHHGAWEGLMRALRSGLARVEEAADGQEPARTKGIEPEALSLNLKVVLVGSDDLYETLLAHDDRFSKLFKIKAQMSCETERTAAGVRNWLQSLARVIDEAKLLPFRRDALAGLVDYGSWLCEDHRKLSLKFPLVREVMIEASALAAMSGGAAVDRAALARALDGQLYRANLVEELFMEEYDRDLIKIRT
;
A
#
# COMPACT_ATOMS: atom_id res chain seq x y z
N HIS A 1 0.66 5.43 -10.71
CA HIS A 1 0.58 6.13 -9.42
C HIS A 1 1.07 7.57 -9.55
N MET A 2 0.67 8.45 -8.62
CA MET A 2 1.11 9.85 -8.61
C MET A 2 2.61 9.97 -8.39
N GLU A 3 3.16 9.17 -7.48
CA GLU A 3 4.58 9.11 -7.18
C GLU A 3 5.40 8.79 -8.44
N ASP A 4 4.98 7.79 -9.22
CA ASP A 4 5.68 7.38 -10.45
C ASP A 4 5.76 8.50 -11.47
N VAL A 5 4.65 9.24 -11.64
CA VAL A 5 4.60 10.37 -12.59
C VAL A 5 5.49 11.52 -12.15
N LEU A 6 5.58 11.78 -10.82
CA LEU A 6 6.39 12.86 -10.27
C LEU A 6 7.88 12.54 -10.25
N GLN A 7 8.26 11.25 -10.11
CA GLN A 7 9.66 10.82 -10.13
C GLN A 7 10.30 10.94 -11.52
N HIS A 8 9.52 10.87 -12.59
CA HIS A 8 10.03 10.97 -13.95
C HIS A 8 10.10 12.43 -14.38
N HIS A 9 11.31 12.91 -14.70
CA HIS A 9 11.52 14.28 -15.14
C HIS A 9 10.66 14.63 -16.35
N GLY A 10 9.90 15.72 -16.24
CA GLY A 10 9.01 16.21 -17.31
C GLY A 10 7.71 15.43 -17.48
N ALA A 11 7.51 14.27 -16.87
CA ALA A 11 6.29 13.46 -17.03
C ALA A 11 5.05 14.18 -16.48
N TRP A 12 5.17 14.83 -15.33
CA TRP A 12 4.09 15.62 -14.75
C TRP A 12 3.68 16.78 -15.66
N GLU A 13 4.66 17.56 -16.13
CA GLU A 13 4.42 18.68 -17.03
C GLU A 13 3.83 18.24 -18.38
N GLY A 14 4.33 17.13 -18.93
CA GLY A 14 3.81 16.51 -20.14
C GLY A 14 2.36 16.06 -19.97
N LEU A 15 2.03 15.39 -18.85
CA LEU A 15 0.67 14.97 -18.53
C LEU A 15 -0.28 16.16 -18.40
N MET A 16 0.11 17.20 -17.65
CA MET A 16 -0.72 18.40 -17.45
C MET A 16 -0.97 19.14 -18.75
N ARG A 17 0.05 19.20 -19.63
CA ARG A 17 -0.05 19.81 -20.96
C ARG A 17 -0.95 19.00 -21.88
N ALA A 18 -0.78 17.68 -21.93
CA ALA A 18 -1.58 16.78 -22.75
C ALA A 18 -3.06 16.80 -22.36
N LEU A 19 -3.36 16.76 -21.05
CA LEU A 19 -4.74 16.84 -20.55
C LEU A 19 -5.41 18.19 -20.85
N ARG A 20 -4.63 19.28 -20.77
CA ARG A 20 -5.15 20.62 -21.06
C ARG A 20 -5.41 20.87 -22.55
N SER A 21 -4.50 20.38 -23.42
CA SER A 21 -4.59 20.58 -24.86
C SER A 21 -5.50 19.56 -25.55
N GLY A 22 -5.75 18.42 -24.92
CA GLY A 22 -6.41 17.26 -25.56
C GLY A 22 -5.53 16.61 -26.64
N LEU A 23 -4.23 16.87 -26.64
CA LEU A 23 -3.29 16.36 -27.63
C LEU A 23 -2.08 15.73 -26.95
N ALA A 24 -1.67 14.53 -27.39
CA ALA A 24 -0.39 13.95 -27.05
C ALA A 24 0.63 14.23 -28.14
N ARG A 25 1.83 14.67 -27.74
CA ARG A 25 2.99 14.86 -28.60
C ARG A 25 4.15 14.05 -28.04
N VAL A 26 4.94 13.50 -28.94
CA VAL A 26 6.24 12.93 -28.55
C VAL A 26 7.21 14.08 -28.37
N GLU A 27 7.71 14.27 -27.15
CA GLU A 27 8.70 15.29 -26.81
C GLU A 27 10.01 14.54 -26.51
N GLU A 28 11.11 15.00 -27.09
CA GLU A 28 12.44 14.50 -26.70
C GLU A 28 12.73 15.00 -25.29
N ALA A 29 13.17 14.10 -24.39
CA ALA A 29 13.60 14.50 -23.07
C ALA A 29 14.80 15.45 -23.23
N ALA A 30 14.68 16.67 -22.72
CA ALA A 30 15.79 17.62 -22.68
C ALA A 30 16.77 17.20 -21.56
N ASP A 31 17.48 16.09 -21.76
CA ASP A 31 18.68 15.78 -21.01
C ASP A 31 19.74 16.79 -21.45
N GLY A 32 20.12 17.72 -20.59
CA GLY A 32 20.98 18.89 -20.75
C GLY A 32 22.30 18.78 -21.54
N GLN A 33 22.39 17.87 -22.45
CA GLN A 33 23.37 17.85 -23.54
C GLN A 33 22.66 18.27 -24.82
N GLU A 34 23.12 19.34 -25.45
CA GLU A 34 22.63 19.77 -26.77
C GLU A 34 22.57 18.55 -27.71
N PRO A 35 21.41 18.09 -28.14
CA PRO A 35 21.34 17.07 -29.16
C PRO A 35 21.88 17.70 -30.45
N ALA A 36 22.80 17.02 -31.09
CA ALA A 36 23.17 17.36 -32.46
C ALA A 36 21.85 17.47 -33.24
N ARG A 37 21.53 18.66 -33.77
CA ARG A 37 20.31 18.97 -34.50
C ARG A 37 20.22 18.14 -35.79
N THR A 38 19.96 16.87 -35.65
CA THR A 38 19.37 16.07 -36.70
C THR A 38 17.89 16.41 -36.72
N LYS A 39 17.40 16.94 -37.82
CA LYS A 39 15.96 17.11 -38.05
C LYS A 39 15.31 15.73 -37.98
N GLY A 40 14.90 15.32 -36.75
CA GLY A 40 14.07 14.17 -36.57
C GLY A 40 12.69 14.42 -37.20
N ILE A 41 12.04 13.37 -37.66
CA ILE A 41 10.65 13.42 -38.09
C ILE A 41 9.85 13.66 -36.80
N GLU A 42 9.26 14.85 -36.67
CA GLU A 42 8.31 15.10 -35.56
C GLU A 42 7.03 14.32 -35.85
N PRO A 43 6.66 13.35 -34.98
CA PRO A 43 5.40 12.62 -35.13
C PRO A 43 4.22 13.59 -35.02
N GLU A 44 3.18 13.32 -35.79
CA GLU A 44 1.95 14.06 -35.73
C GLU A 44 1.31 13.95 -34.34
N ALA A 45 0.75 15.06 -33.84
CA ALA A 45 0.09 15.08 -32.54
C ALA A 45 -1.18 14.22 -32.56
N LEU A 46 -1.32 13.33 -31.57
CA LEU A 46 -2.49 12.46 -31.41
C LEU A 46 -3.56 13.14 -30.56
N SER A 47 -4.80 13.16 -31.05
CA SER A 47 -5.93 13.66 -30.27
C SER A 47 -6.24 12.66 -29.13
N LEU A 48 -6.37 13.18 -27.90
CA LEU A 48 -6.64 12.38 -26.70
C LEU A 48 -8.13 12.45 -26.32
N ASN A 49 -8.76 11.29 -26.24
CA ASN A 49 -10.09 11.12 -25.65
C ASN A 49 -9.98 10.06 -24.52
N LEU A 50 -9.38 10.47 -23.39
CA LEU A 50 -9.16 9.59 -22.27
C LEU A 50 -9.53 10.26 -20.95
N LYS A 51 -9.77 9.44 -19.94
CA LYS A 51 -9.93 9.85 -18.55
C LYS A 51 -8.73 9.36 -17.77
N VAL A 52 -8.15 10.23 -16.95
CA VAL A 52 -7.01 9.89 -16.10
C VAL A 52 -7.50 9.82 -14.65
N VAL A 53 -7.14 8.73 -13.98
CA VAL A 53 -7.32 8.54 -12.54
C VAL A 53 -5.92 8.49 -11.92
N LEU A 54 -5.64 9.42 -11.03
CA LEU A 54 -4.42 9.44 -10.25
C LEU A 54 -4.67 8.74 -8.90
N VAL A 55 -3.78 7.85 -8.53
CA VAL A 55 -3.80 7.15 -7.24
C VAL A 55 -2.56 7.53 -6.46
N GLY A 56 -2.70 7.96 -5.23
CA GLY A 56 -1.60 8.39 -4.37
C GLY A 56 -2.03 8.60 -2.92
N SER A 57 -1.09 9.02 -2.08
CA SER A 57 -1.37 9.35 -0.69
C SER A 57 -2.14 10.67 -0.55
N ASP A 58 -2.80 10.84 0.60
CA ASP A 58 -3.51 12.08 0.92
C ASP A 58 -2.53 13.26 1.06
N ASP A 59 -1.37 13.04 1.67
CA ASP A 59 -0.31 14.05 1.83
C ASP A 59 0.19 14.56 0.47
N LEU A 60 0.37 13.65 -0.51
CA LEU A 60 0.78 14.01 -1.86
C LEU A 60 -0.32 14.78 -2.59
N TYR A 61 -1.57 14.40 -2.40
CA TYR A 61 -2.71 15.16 -2.93
C TYR A 61 -2.74 16.60 -2.41
N GLU A 62 -2.61 16.79 -1.09
CA GLU A 62 -2.59 18.12 -0.47
C GLU A 62 -1.37 18.93 -0.92
N THR A 63 -0.22 18.29 -1.07
CA THR A 63 0.99 18.93 -1.62
C THR A 63 0.78 19.44 -3.04
N LEU A 64 0.20 18.63 -3.92
CA LEU A 64 -0.11 19.05 -5.30
C LEU A 64 -1.16 20.15 -5.34
N LEU A 65 -2.17 20.07 -4.48
CA LEU A 65 -3.20 21.09 -4.39
C LEU A 65 -2.63 22.45 -3.97
N ALA A 66 -1.63 22.45 -3.08
CA ALA A 66 -1.00 23.67 -2.58
C ALA A 66 0.04 24.28 -3.54
N HIS A 67 0.70 23.43 -4.36
CA HIS A 67 1.85 23.88 -5.17
C HIS A 67 1.57 23.93 -6.68
N ASP A 68 0.48 23.36 -7.18
CA ASP A 68 0.13 23.40 -8.60
C ASP A 68 -1.32 23.80 -8.83
N ASP A 69 -1.53 25.09 -9.15
CA ASP A 69 -2.85 25.65 -9.45
C ASP A 69 -3.60 24.96 -10.60
N ARG A 70 -2.90 24.21 -11.44
CA ARG A 70 -3.48 23.46 -12.57
C ARG A 70 -4.12 22.18 -12.09
N PHE A 71 -3.60 21.60 -11.00
CA PHE A 71 -4.05 20.31 -10.49
C PHE A 71 -5.55 20.33 -10.18
N SER A 72 -6.02 21.29 -9.40
CA SER A 72 -7.44 21.41 -9.05
C SER A 72 -8.36 21.69 -10.25
N LYS A 73 -7.82 22.28 -11.33
CA LYS A 73 -8.59 22.58 -12.55
C LYS A 73 -8.80 21.34 -13.42
N LEU A 74 -7.84 20.42 -13.42
CA LEU A 74 -7.88 19.19 -14.22
C LEU A 74 -8.45 18.01 -13.43
N PHE A 75 -8.07 17.85 -12.17
CA PHE A 75 -8.52 16.76 -11.28
C PHE A 75 -9.55 17.28 -10.27
N LYS A 76 -10.81 17.36 -10.70
CA LYS A 76 -11.90 17.99 -9.95
C LYS A 76 -12.57 17.06 -8.93
N ILE A 77 -12.34 15.76 -9.03
CA ILE A 77 -12.98 14.75 -8.19
C ILE A 77 -11.93 14.08 -7.32
N LYS A 78 -12.03 14.25 -6.00
CA LYS A 78 -11.27 13.48 -5.01
C LYS A 78 -12.17 12.36 -4.50
N ALA A 79 -11.68 11.13 -4.59
CA ALA A 79 -12.28 9.95 -3.96
C ALA A 79 -11.36 9.47 -2.84
N GLN A 80 -11.67 9.88 -1.62
CA GLN A 80 -10.90 9.46 -0.44
C GLN A 80 -11.40 8.10 0.05
N MET A 81 -10.47 7.16 0.26
CA MET A 81 -10.75 5.83 0.74
C MET A 81 -10.33 5.70 2.21
N SER A 82 -11.20 5.11 3.03
CA SER A 82 -10.84 4.74 4.39
C SER A 82 -9.87 3.56 4.39
N CYS A 83 -8.89 3.61 5.30
CA CYS A 83 -8.02 2.47 5.58
C CYS A 83 -8.63 1.46 6.58
N GLU A 84 -9.84 1.71 7.05
CA GLU A 84 -10.51 0.97 8.12
C GLU A 84 -11.99 0.76 7.83
N THR A 85 -12.56 -0.29 8.40
CA THR A 85 -14.00 -0.57 8.40
C THR A 85 -14.47 -0.98 9.79
N GLU A 86 -15.77 -0.79 10.08
CA GLU A 86 -16.37 -1.18 11.35
C GLU A 86 -16.35 -2.72 11.54
N ARG A 87 -15.97 -3.18 12.73
CA ARG A 87 -15.98 -4.58 13.14
C ARG A 87 -17.40 -5.05 13.52
N THR A 88 -18.35 -4.84 12.63
CA THR A 88 -19.70 -5.41 12.72
C THR A 88 -19.75 -6.82 12.12
N ALA A 89 -20.81 -7.58 12.36
CA ALA A 89 -20.99 -8.90 11.73
C ALA A 89 -20.92 -8.83 10.18
N ALA A 90 -21.47 -7.78 9.58
CA ALA A 90 -21.40 -7.53 8.16
C ALA A 90 -19.99 -7.15 7.72
N GLY A 91 -19.32 -6.24 8.45
CA GLY A 91 -17.94 -5.82 8.21
C GLY A 91 -16.97 -6.99 8.26
N VAL A 92 -17.04 -7.82 9.30
CA VAL A 92 -16.22 -9.04 9.42
C VAL A 92 -16.46 -10.00 8.24
N ARG A 93 -17.72 -10.21 7.84
CA ARG A 93 -18.05 -11.09 6.70
C ARG A 93 -17.41 -10.58 5.40
N ASN A 94 -17.57 -9.31 5.10
CA ASN A 94 -17.02 -8.69 3.88
C ASN A 94 -15.49 -8.73 3.91
N TRP A 95 -14.89 -8.48 5.07
CA TRP A 95 -13.45 -8.53 5.28
C TRP A 95 -12.90 -9.95 5.04
N LEU A 96 -13.56 -10.98 5.61
CA LEU A 96 -13.19 -12.37 5.40
C LEU A 96 -13.36 -12.80 3.92
N GLN A 97 -14.37 -12.27 3.21
CA GLN A 97 -14.50 -12.52 1.76
C GLN A 97 -13.32 -11.96 0.96
N SER A 98 -12.75 -10.83 1.38
CA SER A 98 -11.53 -10.30 0.78
C SER A 98 -10.32 -11.21 1.05
N LEU A 99 -10.20 -11.79 2.26
CA LEU A 99 -9.16 -12.76 2.56
C LEU A 99 -9.31 -14.07 1.77
N ALA A 100 -10.54 -14.50 1.49
CA ALA A 100 -10.76 -15.67 0.63
C ALA A 100 -10.16 -15.48 -0.76
N ARG A 101 -10.26 -14.28 -1.34
CA ARG A 101 -9.59 -13.94 -2.61
C ARG A 101 -8.06 -14.02 -2.49
N VAL A 102 -7.50 -13.53 -1.37
CA VAL A 102 -6.05 -13.64 -1.11
C VAL A 102 -5.60 -15.10 -1.08
N ILE A 103 -6.38 -15.99 -0.42
CA ILE A 103 -6.10 -17.43 -0.37
C ILE A 103 -6.06 -18.01 -1.78
N ASP A 104 -7.05 -17.70 -2.62
CA ASP A 104 -7.17 -18.22 -3.97
C ASP A 104 -6.06 -17.69 -4.89
N GLU A 105 -5.79 -16.39 -4.86
CA GLU A 105 -4.78 -15.72 -5.71
C GLU A 105 -3.35 -16.16 -5.36
N ALA A 106 -3.04 -16.27 -4.07
CA ALA A 106 -1.72 -16.66 -3.60
C ALA A 106 -1.58 -18.20 -3.42
N LYS A 107 -2.63 -18.98 -3.74
CA LYS A 107 -2.66 -20.46 -3.63
C LYS A 107 -2.24 -20.94 -2.24
N LEU A 108 -2.75 -20.30 -1.20
CA LEU A 108 -2.44 -20.63 0.19
C LEU A 108 -3.22 -21.89 0.64
N LEU A 109 -2.72 -22.52 1.71
CA LEU A 109 -3.50 -23.55 2.41
C LEU A 109 -4.81 -22.95 2.96
N PRO A 110 -5.88 -23.74 3.05
CA PRO A 110 -7.13 -23.28 3.65
C PRO A 110 -6.93 -22.91 5.12
N PHE A 111 -7.61 -21.86 5.57
CA PHE A 111 -7.54 -21.38 6.96
C PHE A 111 -8.70 -21.97 7.78
N ARG A 112 -8.37 -22.52 8.94
CA ARG A 112 -9.38 -22.99 9.90
C ARG A 112 -10.08 -21.82 10.56
N ARG A 113 -11.25 -22.07 11.13
CA ARG A 113 -12.08 -21.04 11.78
C ARG A 113 -11.33 -20.31 12.91
N ASP A 114 -10.52 -21.01 13.67
CA ASP A 114 -9.70 -20.46 14.76
C ASP A 114 -8.59 -19.53 14.24
N ALA A 115 -7.95 -19.88 13.11
CA ALA A 115 -6.99 -19.01 12.45
C ALA A 115 -7.66 -17.75 11.85
N LEU A 116 -8.84 -17.91 11.20
CA LEU A 116 -9.62 -16.77 10.70
C LEU A 116 -10.04 -15.83 11.82
N ALA A 117 -10.44 -16.33 12.98
CA ALA A 117 -10.72 -15.52 14.16
C ALA A 117 -9.46 -14.74 14.60
N GLY A 118 -8.30 -15.38 14.60
CA GLY A 118 -7.03 -14.72 14.89
C GLY A 118 -6.66 -13.63 13.89
N LEU A 119 -6.96 -13.82 12.59
CA LEU A 119 -6.75 -12.78 11.58
C LEU A 119 -7.69 -11.58 11.80
N VAL A 120 -8.93 -11.81 12.23
CA VAL A 120 -9.87 -10.72 12.60
C VAL A 120 -9.32 -9.92 13.78
N ASP A 121 -8.77 -10.60 14.79
CA ASP A 121 -8.14 -9.93 15.95
C ASP A 121 -6.89 -9.13 15.50
N TYR A 122 -6.07 -9.70 14.62
CA TYR A 122 -4.92 -9.01 14.02
C TYR A 122 -5.34 -7.79 13.19
N GLY A 123 -6.42 -7.90 12.40
CA GLY A 123 -6.99 -6.76 11.67
C GLY A 123 -7.43 -5.61 12.56
N SER A 124 -7.94 -5.90 13.76
CA SER A 124 -8.28 -4.88 14.76
C SER A 124 -7.02 -4.32 15.44
N TRP A 125 -6.03 -5.16 15.72
CA TRP A 125 -4.74 -4.74 16.26
C TRP A 125 -4.04 -3.73 15.36
N LEU A 126 -4.07 -3.93 14.03
CA LEU A 126 -3.53 -2.98 13.06
C LEU A 126 -4.21 -1.60 13.06
N CYS A 127 -5.43 -1.50 13.59
CA CYS A 127 -6.17 -0.24 13.75
C CYS A 127 -6.00 0.37 15.14
N GLU A 128 -5.38 -0.34 16.09
CA GLU A 128 -5.35 0.04 17.51
C GLU A 128 -6.75 0.29 18.10
N ASP A 129 -7.79 -0.25 17.45
CA ASP A 129 -9.20 -0.13 17.85
C ASP A 129 -9.93 -1.47 17.66
N HIS A 130 -10.40 -2.05 18.79
CA HIS A 130 -11.12 -3.32 18.80
C HIS A 130 -12.48 -3.29 18.07
N ARG A 131 -13.00 -2.10 17.73
CA ARG A 131 -14.25 -1.90 16.97
C ARG A 131 -14.03 -1.75 15.48
N LYS A 132 -12.79 -1.75 15.03
CA LYS A 132 -12.43 -1.55 13.63
C LYS A 132 -11.61 -2.71 13.08
N LEU A 133 -11.54 -2.81 11.76
CA LEU A 133 -10.71 -3.75 10.99
C LEU A 133 -9.93 -2.98 9.94
N SER A 134 -8.65 -3.27 9.84
CA SER A 134 -7.77 -2.66 8.86
C SER A 134 -8.08 -3.16 7.45
N LEU A 135 -8.14 -2.24 6.50
CA LEU A 135 -8.23 -2.51 5.07
C LEU A 135 -6.85 -2.53 4.39
N LYS A 136 -5.76 -2.45 5.16
CA LYS A 136 -4.38 -2.61 4.68
C LYS A 136 -4.09 -4.08 4.38
N PHE A 137 -4.81 -4.64 3.40
CA PHE A 137 -4.71 -6.06 3.02
C PHE A 137 -3.29 -6.54 2.69
N PRO A 138 -2.36 -5.75 2.15
CA PRO A 138 -0.99 -6.20 1.95
C PRO A 138 -0.34 -6.72 3.23
N LEU A 139 -0.51 -6.05 4.38
CA LEU A 139 0.05 -6.48 5.67
C LEU A 139 -0.56 -7.81 6.14
N VAL A 140 -1.89 -7.94 6.02
CA VAL A 140 -2.60 -9.18 6.37
C VAL A 140 -2.17 -10.33 5.45
N ARG A 141 -1.99 -10.05 4.15
CA ARG A 141 -1.56 -11.03 3.15
C ARG A 141 -0.18 -11.61 3.47
N GLU A 142 0.76 -10.80 3.91
CA GLU A 142 2.11 -11.25 4.30
C GLU A 142 2.04 -12.24 5.46
N VAL A 143 1.27 -11.94 6.50
CA VAL A 143 1.03 -12.86 7.63
C VAL A 143 0.38 -14.15 7.16
N MET A 144 -0.60 -14.08 6.26
CA MET A 144 -1.28 -15.26 5.72
C MET A 144 -0.33 -16.16 4.92
N ILE A 145 0.55 -15.58 4.12
CA ILE A 145 1.55 -16.32 3.34
C ILE A 145 2.51 -17.04 4.28
N GLU A 146 3.04 -16.34 5.29
CA GLU A 146 3.96 -16.91 6.26
C GLU A 146 3.29 -18.02 7.08
N ALA A 147 2.08 -17.80 7.59
CA ALA A 147 1.32 -18.81 8.34
C ALA A 147 1.04 -20.05 7.49
N SER A 148 0.72 -19.89 6.21
CA SER A 148 0.52 -20.99 5.27
C SER A 148 1.81 -21.79 5.04
N ALA A 149 2.95 -21.12 4.87
CA ALA A 149 4.25 -21.76 4.72
C ALA A 149 4.63 -22.54 5.97
N LEU A 150 4.46 -21.97 7.16
CA LEU A 150 4.75 -22.63 8.44
C LEU A 150 3.85 -23.85 8.69
N ALA A 151 2.57 -23.78 8.31
CA ALA A 151 1.65 -24.90 8.37
C ALA A 151 2.10 -26.03 7.43
N ALA A 152 2.45 -25.69 6.17
CA ALA A 152 2.94 -26.67 5.19
C ALA A 152 4.25 -27.34 5.63
N MET A 153 5.21 -26.58 6.16
CA MET A 153 6.48 -27.12 6.71
C MET A 153 6.27 -28.08 7.87
N SER A 154 5.18 -27.89 8.63
CA SER A 154 4.78 -28.79 9.72
C SER A 154 3.93 -29.99 9.24
N GLY A 155 3.76 -30.18 7.92
CA GLY A 155 2.93 -31.24 7.34
C GLY A 155 1.42 -31.02 7.49
N GLY A 156 0.97 -29.81 7.83
CA GLY A 156 -0.44 -29.45 7.99
C GLY A 156 -1.13 -29.29 6.63
N ALA A 157 -2.38 -29.71 6.53
CA ALA A 157 -3.22 -29.52 5.35
C ALA A 157 -4.04 -28.21 5.41
N ALA A 158 -4.00 -27.47 6.52
CA ALA A 158 -4.70 -26.23 6.75
C ALA A 158 -3.96 -25.38 7.80
N VAL A 159 -4.14 -24.08 7.72
CA VAL A 159 -3.60 -23.13 8.70
C VAL A 159 -4.53 -23.10 9.92
N ASP A 160 -3.97 -23.41 11.08
CA ASP A 160 -4.63 -23.32 12.38
C ASP A 160 -4.15 -22.09 13.18
N ARG A 161 -4.72 -21.89 14.37
CA ARG A 161 -4.36 -20.79 15.28
C ARG A 161 -2.89 -20.80 15.66
N ALA A 162 -2.30 -22.00 15.83
CA ALA A 162 -0.90 -22.13 16.23
C ALA A 162 0.06 -21.72 15.12
N ALA A 163 -0.22 -22.09 13.87
CA ALA A 163 0.57 -21.66 12.72
C ALA A 163 0.47 -20.13 12.50
N LEU A 164 -0.72 -19.56 12.68
CA LEU A 164 -0.92 -18.11 12.62
C LEU A 164 -0.14 -17.39 13.74
N ALA A 165 -0.22 -17.86 14.97
CA ALA A 165 0.49 -17.26 16.10
C ALA A 165 2.00 -17.25 15.84
N ARG A 166 2.58 -18.36 15.38
CA ARG A 166 4.00 -18.44 15.02
C ARG A 166 4.41 -17.43 13.93
N ALA A 167 3.54 -17.18 12.94
CA ALA A 167 3.81 -16.18 11.91
C ALA A 167 3.83 -14.77 12.51
N LEU A 168 2.85 -14.42 13.35
CA LEU A 168 2.78 -13.13 14.02
C LEU A 168 3.96 -12.91 14.97
N ASP A 169 4.30 -13.91 15.80
CA ASP A 169 5.44 -13.86 16.72
C ASP A 169 6.76 -13.72 15.93
N GLY A 170 6.89 -14.42 14.81
CA GLY A 170 8.05 -14.33 13.94
C GLY A 170 8.20 -12.94 13.30
N GLN A 171 7.10 -12.31 12.88
CA GLN A 171 7.14 -10.93 12.37
C GLN A 171 7.56 -9.95 13.46
N LEU A 172 6.97 -10.07 14.65
CA LEU A 172 7.30 -9.24 15.79
C LEU A 172 8.78 -9.38 16.14
N TYR A 173 9.29 -10.59 16.28
CA TYR A 173 10.70 -10.86 16.57
C TYR A 173 11.67 -10.21 15.57
N ARG A 174 11.35 -10.27 14.26
CA ARG A 174 12.18 -9.65 13.22
C ARG A 174 12.17 -8.12 13.25
N ALA A 175 11.13 -7.52 13.78
CA ALA A 175 10.96 -6.06 13.85
C ALA A 175 11.35 -5.45 15.20
N ASN A 176 11.68 -6.27 16.22
CA ASN A 176 11.75 -5.86 17.61
C ASN A 176 13.12 -5.34 18.08
N LEU A 177 14.11 -5.24 17.18
CA LEU A 177 15.47 -4.86 17.57
C LEU A 177 15.52 -3.52 18.33
N VAL A 178 14.73 -2.54 17.95
CA VAL A 178 14.72 -1.22 18.59
C VAL A 178 14.19 -1.30 20.02
N GLU A 179 13.13 -2.10 20.24
CA GLU A 179 12.58 -2.35 21.56
C GLU A 179 13.57 -3.13 22.45
N GLU A 180 14.21 -4.16 21.89
CA GLU A 180 15.24 -4.95 22.60
C GLU A 180 16.41 -4.06 23.04
N LEU A 181 16.91 -3.18 22.16
CA LEU A 181 17.99 -2.24 22.50
C LEU A 181 17.55 -1.24 23.59
N PHE A 182 16.31 -0.76 23.51
CA PHE A 182 15.76 0.14 24.54
C PHE A 182 15.62 -0.57 25.90
N MET A 183 15.15 -1.82 25.90
CA MET A 183 15.05 -2.63 27.13
C MET A 183 16.43 -2.95 27.70
N GLU A 184 17.43 -3.19 26.85
CA GLU A 184 18.81 -3.38 27.30
C GLU A 184 19.38 -2.13 28.01
N GLU A 185 19.08 -0.92 27.52
CA GLU A 185 19.48 0.33 28.17
C GLU A 185 18.78 0.50 29.54
N TYR A 186 17.53 0.08 29.64
CA TYR A 186 16.79 0.06 30.89
C TYR A 186 17.39 -0.94 31.91
N ASP A 187 17.66 -2.18 31.46
CA ASP A 187 18.24 -3.23 32.29
C ASP A 187 19.67 -2.89 32.78
N ARG A 188 20.39 -2.09 32.01
CA ARG A 188 21.72 -1.56 32.37
C ARG A 188 21.69 -0.30 33.24
N ASP A 189 20.52 0.14 33.73
CA ASP A 189 20.34 1.36 34.51
C ASP A 189 20.77 2.67 33.81
N LEU A 190 20.90 2.65 32.47
CA LEU A 190 21.20 3.84 31.68
C LEU A 190 19.98 4.76 31.57
N ILE A 191 18.78 4.16 31.51
CA ILE A 191 17.51 4.87 31.55
C ILE A 191 16.79 4.50 32.85
N LYS A 192 16.35 5.50 33.62
CA LYS A 192 15.65 5.30 34.89
C LYS A 192 14.25 5.91 34.87
N ILE A 193 13.26 5.12 35.28
CA ILE A 193 11.91 5.60 35.53
C ILE A 193 11.89 6.21 36.94
N ARG A 194 11.59 7.49 37.04
CA ARG A 194 11.28 8.12 38.32
C ARG A 194 9.79 7.93 38.61
N THR A 195 9.49 7.23 39.65
CA THR A 195 8.12 7.11 40.24
C THR A 195 7.91 8.25 41.23
#